data_f11bb344461b0a629ea5a245fbc3cf76
#
_entry.id   f11bb344461b0a629ea5a245fbc3cf76
#
_cell.length_a   1.000
_cell.length_b   1.000
_cell.length_c   1.000
_cell.angle_alpha   90.00
_cell.angle_beta   90.00
_cell.angle_gamma   90.00
#
_symmetry.space_group_name_H-M   'P 1'
#
loop_
_entity.id
_entity.type
_entity.pdbx_description
1 polymer ?
#
loop_
_entity_poly.entity_id
_entity_poly.type
_entity_poly.pdbx_seq_one_letter_code
_entity_poly.pdbx_strand_id
1 'polypeptide(L)'
;MTRRHLFVVVLVLLAGSAKSAMAADISGKWTASFDTQIGVQNYTYEFVVKDGVLAGKAKSENGETALQSGKVDGDTVTFVENLQFQGMDIRIEYKGKVTSADEIKFTRQVADFATEQLVAKRAK
;
A
#
# COMPACT_ATOMS: atom_id res chain seq x y z
N MET A 1 -30.39 31.19 26.51
CA MET A 1 -30.05 30.88 26.11
C MET A 1 -29.57 30.18 25.68
N THR A 2 -29.24 30.01 25.63
CA THR A 2 -28.78 29.38 25.11
C THR A 2 -28.24 28.65 24.90
N ARG A 3 -28.14 28.52 24.80
CA ARG A 3 -27.62 27.84 24.42
C ARG A 3 -27.40 26.99 24.04
N ARG A 4 -27.47 26.74 23.88
CA ARG A 4 -27.32 25.88 23.45
C ARG A 4 -26.80 25.32 22.79
N HIS A 5 -26.61 25.32 22.64
CA HIS A 5 -26.16 24.77 21.84
C HIS A 5 -25.37 24.15 21.66
N LEU A 6 -25.22 24.06 21.92
CA LEU A 6 -24.48 23.53 21.66
C LEU A 6 -23.97 22.69 21.50
N PHE A 7 -23.96 22.58 21.41
CA PHE A 7 -23.50 21.71 21.10
C PHE A 7 -23.31 21.07 20.33
N VAL A 8 -23.99 21.19 20.22
CA VAL A 8 -23.87 20.63 19.36
C VAL A 8 -23.03 20.47 18.65
N VAL A 9 -22.78 20.92 18.39
CA VAL A 9 -21.91 20.91 17.64
C VAL A 9 -20.97 20.07 17.72
N VAL A 10 -20.74 19.87 18.22
CA VAL A 10 -19.87 19.13 18.37
C VAL A 10 -20.05 17.89 17.95
N LEU A 11 -20.80 17.56 17.70
CA LEU A 11 -20.89 16.45 17.31
C LEU A 11 -20.53 16.10 16.29
N VAL A 12 -20.58 16.63 15.97
CA VAL A 12 -20.17 16.34 15.10
C VAL A 12 -19.09 16.08 14.83
N LEU A 13 -18.77 16.36 14.99
CA LEU A 13 -17.75 16.19 14.71
C LEU A 13 -17.27 15.13 14.95
N LEU A 14 -17.53 14.83 15.33
CA LEU A 14 -17.06 13.87 15.61
C LEU A 14 -17.17 12.92 14.91
N ALA A 15 -17.79 12.99 14.66
CA ALA A 15 -17.97 11.99 13.99
C ALA A 15 -17.16 11.73 12.92
N GLY A 16 -17.16 12.43 12.06
CA GLY A 16 -16.47 12.17 10.89
C GLY A 16 -15.07 11.74 11.09
N SER A 17 -14.48 12.25 12.04
CA SER A 17 -13.09 11.91 12.22
C SER A 17 -12.88 10.45 12.51
N ALA A 18 -13.79 9.83 13.18
CA ALA A 18 -13.60 8.43 13.51
C ALA A 18 -13.57 7.57 12.26
N LYS A 19 -14.41 7.88 11.31
CA LYS A 19 -14.47 7.05 10.11
C LYS A 19 -13.22 7.17 9.29
N SER A 20 -12.67 8.36 9.23
CA SER A 20 -11.51 8.57 8.39
C SER A 20 -10.28 7.83 8.89
N ALA A 21 -10.31 7.36 10.13
CA ALA A 21 -9.15 6.66 10.66
C ALA A 21 -9.08 5.21 10.21
N MET A 22 -10.10 4.69 9.57
CA MET A 22 -10.09 3.28 9.20
C MET A 22 -9.24 3.04 7.98
N ALA A 23 -8.30 2.11 8.10
CA ALA A 23 -7.50 1.69 6.99
C ALA A 23 -8.20 0.57 6.24
N ALA A 24 -7.96 0.48 4.94
CA ALA A 24 -8.48 -0.61 4.16
C ALA A 24 -7.85 -1.92 4.62
N ASP A 25 -8.62 -3.00 4.60
CA ASP A 25 -8.11 -4.31 4.96
C ASP A 25 -7.61 -5.01 3.70
N ILE A 26 -6.32 -4.90 3.48
CA ILE A 26 -5.68 -5.54 2.33
C ILE A 26 -4.85 -6.74 2.74
N SER A 27 -5.04 -7.25 3.95
CA SER A 27 -4.31 -8.44 4.38
C SER A 27 -4.62 -9.59 3.44
N GLY A 28 -3.58 -10.37 3.11
CA GLY A 28 -3.73 -11.50 2.21
C GLY A 28 -2.66 -11.52 1.14
N LYS A 29 -2.90 -12.37 0.14
CA LYS A 29 -1.96 -12.55 -0.95
C LYS A 29 -2.46 -11.82 -2.19
N TRP A 30 -1.53 -11.15 -2.87
CA TRP A 30 -1.81 -10.36 -4.06
C TRP A 30 -0.82 -10.70 -5.15
N THR A 31 -1.21 -10.56 -6.40
CA THR A 31 -0.33 -10.80 -7.54
C THR A 31 -0.36 -9.62 -8.48
N ALA A 32 0.75 -9.42 -9.19
CA ALA A 32 0.84 -8.39 -10.21
C ALA A 32 1.84 -8.83 -11.27
N SER A 33 1.57 -8.44 -12.50
CA SER A 33 2.48 -8.70 -13.62
C SER A 33 2.61 -7.38 -14.37
N PHE A 34 3.82 -6.90 -14.55
CA PHE A 34 4.02 -5.58 -15.14
C PHE A 34 5.38 -5.48 -15.82
N ASP A 35 5.48 -4.52 -16.74
CA ASP A 35 6.70 -4.29 -17.50
C ASP A 35 7.70 -3.49 -16.68
N THR A 36 8.96 -3.89 -16.76
CA THR A 36 10.07 -3.15 -16.17
C THR A 36 11.19 -3.04 -17.19
N GLN A 37 12.25 -2.34 -16.81
CA GLN A 37 13.41 -2.19 -17.69
C GLN A 37 14.11 -3.53 -17.94
N ILE A 38 13.89 -4.51 -17.10
CA ILE A 38 14.48 -5.84 -17.29
C ILE A 38 13.44 -6.86 -17.74
N GLY A 39 12.33 -6.39 -18.29
CA GLY A 39 11.29 -7.26 -18.85
C GLY A 39 10.09 -7.35 -17.91
N VAL A 40 9.19 -8.25 -18.26
CA VAL A 40 7.98 -8.46 -17.48
C VAL A 40 8.36 -9.11 -16.15
N GLN A 41 7.85 -8.54 -15.05
CA GLN A 41 8.06 -9.11 -13.72
C GLN A 41 6.74 -9.61 -13.18
N ASN A 42 6.80 -10.78 -12.56
CA ASN A 42 5.65 -11.37 -11.89
C ASN A 42 5.92 -11.33 -10.39
N TYR A 43 5.10 -10.58 -9.69
CA TYR A 43 5.25 -10.40 -8.25
C TYR A 43 4.10 -11.04 -7.50
N THR A 44 4.41 -11.56 -6.33
CA THR A 44 3.43 -11.95 -5.34
C THR A 44 3.73 -11.14 -4.08
N TYR A 45 2.71 -10.49 -3.56
CA TYR A 45 2.84 -9.73 -2.31
C TYR A 45 2.01 -10.43 -1.25
N GLU A 46 2.57 -10.53 -0.05
CA GLU A 46 1.83 -11.02 1.10
C GLU A 46 1.74 -9.85 2.07
N PHE A 47 0.53 -9.41 2.35
CA PHE A 47 0.27 -8.24 3.19
C PHE A 47 -0.36 -8.65 4.50
N VAL A 48 0.09 -8.01 5.58
CA VAL A 48 -0.52 -8.13 6.90
C VAL A 48 -0.68 -6.70 7.42
N VAL A 49 -1.91 -6.30 7.69
CA VAL A 49 -2.19 -4.94 8.17
C VAL A 49 -2.71 -5.03 9.59
N LYS A 50 -2.09 -4.24 10.47
CA LYS A 50 -2.55 -4.13 11.84
C LYS A 50 -2.37 -2.69 12.29
N ASP A 51 -3.47 -2.05 12.70
CA ASP A 51 -3.45 -0.67 13.18
C ASP A 51 -2.81 0.29 12.18
N GLY A 52 -3.09 0.08 10.90
CA GLY A 52 -2.56 0.94 9.86
C GLY A 52 -1.13 0.66 9.47
N VAL A 53 -0.48 -0.29 10.14
CA VAL A 53 0.90 -0.68 9.80
C VAL A 53 0.85 -1.87 8.86
N LEU A 54 1.55 -1.75 7.75
CA LEU A 54 1.62 -2.81 6.75
C LEU A 54 2.96 -3.53 6.87
N ALA A 55 2.88 -4.84 7.00
CA ALA A 55 4.06 -5.70 7.00
C ALA A 55 3.83 -6.79 5.97
N GLY A 56 4.86 -7.58 5.71
CA GLY A 56 4.77 -8.69 4.78
C GLY A 56 5.97 -8.76 3.88
N LYS A 57 5.78 -9.28 2.69
CA LYS A 57 6.89 -9.49 1.78
C LYS A 57 6.47 -9.42 0.33
N ALA A 58 7.47 -9.15 -0.52
CA ALA A 58 7.33 -9.13 -1.96
C ALA A 58 8.22 -10.22 -2.54
N LYS A 59 7.68 -11.01 -3.43
CA LYS A 59 8.40 -12.13 -4.06
C LYS A 59 8.34 -11.98 -5.57
N SER A 60 9.47 -12.20 -6.20
CA SER A 60 9.56 -12.22 -7.65
C SER A 60 10.61 -13.23 -8.06
N GLU A 61 10.90 -13.29 -9.35
CA GLU A 61 11.98 -14.14 -9.86
C GLU A 61 13.33 -13.71 -9.30
N ASN A 62 13.45 -12.46 -8.87
CA ASN A 62 14.71 -11.93 -8.35
C ASN A 62 14.87 -12.16 -6.86
N GLY A 63 13.92 -12.83 -6.24
CA GLY A 63 14.01 -13.15 -4.83
C GLY A 63 12.86 -12.62 -4.01
N GLU A 64 13.04 -12.67 -2.72
CA GLU A 64 12.00 -12.31 -1.76
C GLU A 64 12.56 -11.25 -0.82
N THR A 65 11.79 -10.19 -0.58
CA THR A 65 12.20 -9.13 0.33
C THR A 65 11.08 -8.83 1.30
N ALA A 66 11.45 -8.44 2.52
CA ALA A 66 10.47 -7.97 3.49
C ALA A 66 10.07 -6.54 3.13
N LEU A 67 8.81 -6.21 3.32
CA LEU A 67 8.33 -4.85 3.13
C LEU A 67 8.83 -3.99 4.27
N GLN A 68 9.19 -2.75 3.95
CA GLN A 68 9.67 -1.80 4.94
C GLN A 68 8.82 -0.54 4.91
N SER A 69 8.72 0.13 6.05
CA SER A 69 8.02 1.41 6.17
C SER A 69 6.59 1.32 5.65
N GLY A 70 5.94 0.19 5.86
CA GLY A 70 4.62 -0.04 5.32
C GLY A 70 3.54 0.67 6.10
N LYS A 71 2.58 1.24 5.39
CA LYS A 71 1.50 1.99 6.00
C LYS A 71 0.26 1.93 5.12
N VAL A 72 -0.89 1.81 5.77
CA VAL A 72 -2.18 1.92 5.11
C VAL A 72 -2.94 3.04 5.81
N ASP A 73 -3.30 4.05 5.04
CA ASP A 73 -4.02 5.21 5.56
C ASP A 73 -5.26 5.40 4.68
N GLY A 74 -6.42 5.02 5.20
CA GLY A 74 -7.63 4.99 4.38
C GLY A 74 -7.44 4.02 3.24
N ASP A 75 -7.48 4.51 2.01
CA ASP A 75 -7.27 3.67 0.84
C ASP A 75 -5.89 3.87 0.20
N THR A 76 -4.99 4.58 0.89
CA THR A 76 -3.63 4.81 0.40
C THR A 76 -2.68 3.81 1.04
N VAL A 77 -1.88 3.14 0.22
CA VAL A 77 -0.94 2.10 0.66
C VAL A 77 0.46 2.53 0.24
N THR A 78 1.38 2.56 1.20
CA THR A 78 2.77 2.88 0.90
C THR A 78 3.69 1.87 1.53
N PHE A 79 4.78 1.54 0.85
CA PHE A 79 5.83 0.71 1.44
C PHE A 79 7.09 0.79 0.59
N VAL A 80 8.16 0.23 1.11
CA VAL A 80 9.45 0.21 0.45
C VAL A 80 9.90 -1.23 0.30
N GLU A 81 10.42 -1.55 -0.86
CA GLU A 81 11.07 -2.81 -1.16
C GLU A 81 12.54 -2.51 -1.43
N ASN A 82 13.45 -3.17 -0.71
CA ASN A 82 14.87 -3.05 -1.00
C ASN A 82 15.29 -4.31 -1.75
N LEU A 83 15.52 -4.15 -3.03
CA LEU A 83 15.82 -5.27 -3.91
C LEU A 83 17.31 -5.41 -4.10
N GLN A 84 17.80 -6.65 -3.95
CA GLN A 84 19.19 -6.98 -4.29
C GLN A 84 19.20 -7.44 -5.74
N PHE A 85 19.89 -6.72 -6.58
CA PHE A 85 19.96 -7.07 -7.99
C PHE A 85 21.38 -6.88 -8.49
N GLN A 86 22.00 -7.97 -8.92
CA GLN A 86 23.37 -7.97 -9.44
C GLN A 86 24.36 -7.27 -8.50
N GLY A 87 24.22 -7.56 -7.20
CA GLY A 87 25.12 -7.02 -6.20
C GLY A 87 24.79 -5.60 -5.75
N MET A 88 23.72 -5.02 -6.26
CA MET A 88 23.32 -3.66 -5.91
C MET A 88 22.06 -3.66 -5.09
N ASP A 89 22.02 -2.73 -4.11
CA ASP A 89 20.80 -2.47 -3.35
C ASP A 89 19.97 -1.43 -4.11
N ILE A 90 18.76 -1.79 -4.44
CA ILE A 90 17.88 -0.89 -5.17
C ILE A 90 16.67 -0.62 -4.29
N ARG A 91 16.50 0.65 -3.93
CA ARG A 91 15.36 1.06 -3.12
C ARG A 91 14.18 1.34 -4.03
N ILE A 92 13.08 0.69 -3.74
CA ILE A 92 11.86 0.82 -4.54
C ILE A 92 10.74 1.30 -3.64
N GLU A 93 10.15 2.43 -3.99
CA GLU A 93 9.06 3.01 -3.21
C GLU A 93 7.75 2.76 -3.93
N TYR A 94 6.77 2.27 -3.18
CA TYR A 94 5.44 2.00 -3.70
C TYR A 94 4.45 2.97 -3.09
N LYS A 95 3.57 3.48 -3.92
CA LYS A 95 2.41 4.25 -3.45
C LYS A 95 1.20 3.77 -4.23
N GLY A 96 0.20 3.31 -3.51
CA GLY A 96 -0.96 2.71 -4.15
C GLY A 96 -2.26 3.24 -3.63
N LYS A 97 -3.29 2.98 -4.40
CA LYS A 97 -4.65 3.32 -4.04
C LYS A 97 -5.52 2.08 -4.17
N VAL A 98 -6.22 1.76 -3.11
CA VAL A 98 -7.17 0.65 -3.11
C VAL A 98 -8.39 1.10 -3.89
N THR A 99 -8.66 0.43 -4.99
CA THR A 99 -9.80 0.79 -5.85
C THR A 99 -10.99 -0.13 -5.65
N SER A 100 -10.74 -1.32 -5.07
CA SER A 100 -11.82 -2.24 -4.71
C SER A 100 -11.26 -3.23 -3.70
N ALA A 101 -12.10 -4.13 -3.21
CA ALA A 101 -11.65 -5.15 -2.27
C ALA A 101 -10.57 -6.05 -2.86
N ASP A 102 -10.47 -6.13 -4.18
CA ASP A 102 -9.58 -7.06 -4.85
C ASP A 102 -8.56 -6.38 -5.75
N GLU A 103 -8.46 -5.04 -5.70
CA GLU A 103 -7.57 -4.34 -6.61
C GLU A 103 -6.91 -3.16 -5.95
N ILE A 104 -5.59 -3.03 -6.15
CA ILE A 104 -4.80 -1.88 -5.73
C ILE A 104 -3.97 -1.44 -6.92
N LYS A 105 -4.03 -0.15 -7.24
CA LYS A 105 -3.21 0.43 -8.31
C LYS A 105 -2.01 1.11 -7.68
N PHE A 106 -0.82 0.67 -8.07
CA PHE A 106 0.43 1.17 -7.51
C PHE A 106 1.26 1.93 -8.52
N THR A 107 1.93 2.97 -8.04
CA THR A 107 3.06 3.57 -8.71
C THR A 107 4.30 3.07 -7.97
N ARG A 108 5.30 2.62 -8.73
CA ARG A 108 6.50 2.00 -8.21
C ARG A 108 7.69 2.80 -8.70
N GLN A 109 8.38 3.46 -7.78
CA GLN A 109 9.54 4.29 -8.10
C GLN A 109 10.80 3.48 -7.82
N VAL A 110 11.52 3.11 -8.88
CA VAL A 110 12.71 2.27 -8.78
C VAL A 110 13.92 3.19 -8.70
N ALA A 111 14.37 3.49 -7.49
CA ALA A 111 15.48 4.41 -7.22
C ALA A 111 15.30 5.67 -8.07
N ASP A 112 16.32 6.06 -8.83
CA ASP A 112 16.24 7.18 -9.77
C ASP A 112 16.07 6.72 -11.20
N PHE A 113 15.84 5.42 -11.42
CA PHE A 113 15.91 4.84 -12.77
C PHE A 113 14.60 4.90 -13.50
N ALA A 114 13.52 4.58 -12.82
CA ALA A 114 12.26 4.37 -13.51
C ALA A 114 11.07 4.55 -12.58
N THR A 115 9.95 4.93 -13.20
CA THR A 115 8.65 4.93 -12.54
C THR A 115 7.80 3.93 -13.29
N GLU A 116 7.19 3.01 -12.55
CA GLU A 116 6.40 1.94 -13.15
C GLU A 116 5.00 1.93 -12.57
N GLN A 117 4.06 1.47 -13.37
CA GLN A 117 2.67 1.35 -12.93
C GLN A 117 2.31 -0.11 -12.91
N LEU A 118 1.58 -0.51 -11.88
CA LEU A 118 1.11 -1.88 -11.82
C LEU A 118 -0.23 -1.94 -11.13
N VAL A 119 -0.94 -3.03 -11.39
CA VAL A 119 -2.21 -3.30 -10.73
C VAL A 119 -2.04 -4.61 -9.99
N ALA A 120 -2.20 -4.56 -8.68
CA ALA A 120 -2.16 -5.75 -7.86
C ALA A 120 -3.59 -6.27 -7.71
N LYS A 121 -3.75 -7.56 -7.88
CA LYS A 121 -5.03 -8.23 -7.74
C LYS A 121 -4.96 -9.22 -6.61
N ARG A 122 -6.02 -9.31 -5.83
CA ARG A 122 -6.07 -10.28 -4.74
C ARG A 122 -6.05 -11.69 -5.33
N ALA A 123 -5.15 -12.52 -4.82
CA ALA A 123 -5.05 -13.89 -5.28
C ALA A 123 -6.25 -14.69 -4.79
N LYS A 124 -6.67 -15.63 -5.62
CA LYS A 124 -7.83 -16.46 -5.29
C LYS A 124 -7.43 -17.77 -4.71
#